data_98e17d4a797dbedac8c38bf42f902962
#
_entry.id   98e17d4a797dbedac8c38bf42f902962
#
_cell.length_a   1.000
_cell.length_b   1.000
_cell.length_c   1.000
_cell.angle_alpha   90.00
_cell.angle_beta   90.00
_cell.angle_gamma   90.00
#
_symmetry.space_group_name_H-M   'P 1'
#
loop_
_entity.id
_entity.type
_entity.pdbx_description
1 polymer ?
#
loop_
_entity_poly.entity_id
_entity_poly.type
_entity_poly.pdbx_seq_one_letter_code
_entity_poly.pdbx_strand_id
1 'polypeptide(L)'
;MRLIGIYIDQQNNDPFVSKSLKGQWYPFYNGIHYPIDIQNVMACLNDSIDGLYQVRSKSKAKVSISCIVGKNGAGKSSLLDIMYGIINNFAYRYLQQTVKKYGVKLYAAKGIYASLFYEIEGKIFELRCKDEHVDLYADNQLCNYDVVKIRKALHDYFFYTIALNYSLYSFNKRDYENSLNKSINGNWIDGLFHKNDAYLTPMSLNPFRTNGNIDINKENGLALQRLSALALYFDSKGKNFIPGYKARKLRYQLRQNYERSLIEKIEKLDEPSKMKYYYTEFKSAYESSIPGKSYLGDELYNDVVSYMAYKTLKIGHIYADFKRELSSDRIDMYLEKVKEDQSHITYKLRQCEEFAKNSIYARGSDTHEIKIVDIHNSKIISSYREAFELLPPSFYDIDVLFEKVKEENHSDKRQVDHFSFTSMSSGERQLLYSLSSVLYHIQNLESVEDDACRISYQHVNIVLDEVELYSHPEYQRTFIADLLDRLSWLEISNPIKSINILLVTHSPFILSDIPKNNILYLKDGEAVIDTSSFVNTLGANVNDILHQSFFLENGFMGENI
;
A
#
# COMPACT_ATOMS: atom_id res chain seq x y z
N MET A 1 -2.48 15.11 9.45
CA MET A 1 -2.21 14.03 10.43
C MET A 1 -0.71 13.83 10.51
N ARG A 2 -0.17 13.72 11.73
CA ARG A 2 1.24 13.40 12.01
C ARG A 2 1.30 12.39 13.14
N LEU A 3 2.10 11.33 13.00
CA LEU A 3 2.43 10.46 14.13
C LEU A 3 3.38 11.19 15.06
N ILE A 4 3.08 11.25 16.36
CA ILE A 4 3.88 11.98 17.34
C ILE A 4 4.91 11.07 18.00
N GLY A 5 4.48 9.89 18.46
CA GLY A 5 5.37 8.94 19.11
C GLY A 5 4.63 7.80 19.79
N ILE A 6 5.41 6.92 20.42
CA ILE A 6 4.92 5.73 21.13
C ILE A 6 5.50 5.74 22.56
N TYR A 7 4.64 5.56 23.55
CA TYR A 7 5.04 5.24 24.91
C TYR A 7 4.83 3.76 25.16
N ILE A 8 5.85 3.04 25.61
CA ILE A 8 5.76 1.63 25.97
C ILE A 8 5.83 1.52 27.50
N ASP A 9 4.75 1.00 28.10
CA ASP A 9 4.66 0.83 29.55
C ASP A 9 5.64 -0.26 30.07
N GLN A 10 6.06 -0.15 31.33
CA GLN A 10 6.87 -1.19 32.00
C GLN A 10 6.15 -2.54 32.06
N GLN A 11 4.83 -2.55 32.10
CA GLN A 11 3.99 -3.76 32.18
C GLN A 11 3.88 -4.49 30.84
N ASN A 12 4.43 -3.92 29.75
CA ASN A 12 4.34 -4.55 28.43
C ASN A 12 4.94 -5.96 28.46
N ASN A 13 4.15 -6.94 28.07
CA ASN A 13 4.51 -8.36 28.08
C ASN A 13 4.60 -8.96 26.68
N ASP A 14 4.49 -8.13 25.63
CA ASP A 14 4.70 -8.58 24.27
C ASP A 14 6.12 -9.15 24.14
N PRO A 15 6.26 -10.44 23.77
CA PRO A 15 7.57 -11.11 23.70
C PRO A 15 8.49 -10.56 22.60
N PHE A 16 7.97 -9.80 21.63
CA PHE A 16 8.78 -9.13 20.61
C PHE A 16 9.41 -7.83 21.11
N VAL A 17 8.99 -7.34 22.26
CA VAL A 17 9.52 -6.14 22.86
C VAL A 17 10.61 -6.49 23.86
N SER A 18 11.85 -6.16 23.53
CA SER A 18 12.97 -6.35 24.44
C SER A 18 12.75 -5.54 25.73
N LYS A 19 13.37 -5.99 26.83
CA LYS A 19 13.28 -5.29 28.12
C LYS A 19 13.76 -3.84 28.03
N SER A 20 14.71 -3.55 27.15
CA SER A 20 15.26 -2.21 26.94
C SER A 20 14.26 -1.23 26.35
N LEU A 21 13.20 -1.69 25.70
CA LEU A 21 12.17 -0.82 25.12
C LEU A 21 11.09 -0.41 26.12
N LYS A 22 11.00 -1.07 27.29
CA LYS A 22 9.92 -0.87 28.26
C LYS A 22 10.14 0.36 29.14
N GLY A 23 9.05 1.03 29.47
CA GLY A 23 9.05 2.22 30.33
C GLY A 23 9.60 3.45 29.64
N GLN A 24 9.59 3.51 28.31
CA GLN A 24 10.23 4.57 27.55
C GLN A 24 9.27 5.23 26.57
N TRP A 25 9.62 6.49 26.25
CA TRP A 25 8.99 7.33 25.25
C TRP A 25 9.83 7.39 23.98
N TYR A 26 9.20 7.17 22.83
CA TYR A 26 9.80 7.17 21.50
C TYR A 26 9.17 8.28 20.64
N PRO A 27 9.68 9.51 20.70
CA PRO A 27 9.15 10.63 19.91
C PRO A 27 9.57 10.50 18.43
N PHE A 28 8.64 10.71 17.51
CA PHE A 28 8.97 10.86 16.09
C PHE A 28 9.37 12.29 15.72
N TYR A 29 9.23 13.23 16.65
CA TYR A 29 9.68 14.60 16.53
C TYR A 29 10.46 14.98 17.80
N ASN A 30 11.68 15.47 17.62
CA ASN A 30 12.54 15.87 18.74
C ASN A 30 11.92 17.04 19.54
N GLY A 31 12.19 17.07 20.84
CA GLY A 31 11.66 18.09 21.75
C GLY A 31 10.29 17.78 22.33
N ILE A 32 9.62 16.71 21.86
CA ILE A 32 8.38 16.24 22.45
C ILE A 32 8.68 15.27 23.58
N HIS A 33 8.19 15.57 24.78
CA HIS A 33 8.42 14.80 26.00
C HIS A 33 7.14 14.09 26.47
N TYR A 34 7.34 13.04 27.27
CA TYR A 34 6.25 12.34 27.96
C TYR A 34 6.35 12.63 29.47
N PRO A 35 5.25 12.92 30.17
CA PRO A 35 3.85 13.00 29.69
C PRO A 35 3.58 14.10 28.67
N ILE A 36 2.65 13.86 27.76
CA ILE A 36 2.35 14.76 26.64
C ILE A 36 1.76 16.09 27.15
N ASP A 37 2.45 17.17 26.83
CA ASP A 37 1.94 18.53 26.93
C ASP A 37 1.52 19.02 25.52
N ILE A 38 0.23 19.30 25.37
CA ILE A 38 -0.38 19.69 24.08
C ILE A 38 0.28 20.96 23.53
N GLN A 39 0.59 21.95 24.39
CA GLN A 39 1.22 23.21 23.96
C GLN A 39 2.65 22.97 23.46
N ASN A 40 3.41 22.14 24.18
CA ASN A 40 4.75 21.75 23.76
C ASN A 40 4.73 21.00 22.43
N VAL A 41 3.84 20.01 22.28
CA VAL A 41 3.70 19.25 21.02
C VAL A 41 3.39 20.18 19.86
N MET A 42 2.41 21.08 20.02
CA MET A 42 2.04 22.01 18.96
C MET A 42 3.16 22.97 18.59
N ALA A 43 3.94 23.44 19.57
CA ALA A 43 5.13 24.26 19.33
C ALA A 43 6.18 23.47 18.51
N CYS A 44 6.54 22.26 18.94
CA CYS A 44 7.51 21.42 18.22
C CYS A 44 7.06 21.08 16.80
N LEU A 45 5.76 20.81 16.59
CA LEU A 45 5.22 20.51 15.27
C LEU A 45 5.18 21.74 14.35
N ASN A 46 4.98 22.94 14.89
CA ASN A 46 5.01 24.20 14.15
C ASN A 46 6.44 24.63 13.80
N ASP A 47 7.41 24.34 14.67
CA ASP A 47 8.85 24.55 14.40
C ASP A 47 9.40 23.55 13.38
N SER A 48 8.73 22.42 13.16
CA SER A 48 9.02 21.58 12.02
C SER A 48 8.72 22.37 10.75
N ILE A 49 9.63 22.29 9.74
CA ILE A 49 9.54 23.07 8.50
C ILE A 49 8.24 22.71 7.79
N ASP A 50 7.14 23.38 8.17
CA ASP A 50 5.82 23.20 7.55
C ASP A 50 5.93 23.60 6.08
N GLY A 51 5.52 22.66 5.19
CA GLY A 51 5.56 22.87 3.74
C GLY A 51 6.86 22.47 3.06
N LEU A 52 7.84 21.88 3.77
CA LEU A 52 9.02 21.28 3.13
C LEU A 52 8.61 20.22 2.10
N TYR A 53 7.64 19.38 2.48
CA TYR A 53 7.15 18.29 1.62
C TYR A 53 5.80 18.68 1.02
N GLN A 54 5.83 19.31 -0.15
CA GLN A 54 4.61 19.69 -0.85
C GLN A 54 4.31 18.73 -1.99
N VAL A 55 3.13 18.14 -1.97
CA VAL A 55 2.54 17.54 -3.15
C VAL A 55 2.02 18.65 -4.05
N ARG A 56 2.73 18.94 -5.15
CA ARG A 56 2.42 20.02 -6.12
C ARG A 56 1.24 19.64 -7.02
N SER A 57 0.16 19.10 -6.46
CA SER A 57 -1.02 18.71 -7.21
C SER A 57 -2.20 19.66 -6.97
N LYS A 58 -3.32 19.44 -7.68
CA LYS A 58 -4.61 20.06 -7.34
C LYS A 58 -5.07 19.66 -5.92
N SER A 59 -4.57 18.56 -5.40
CA SER A 59 -4.78 18.11 -4.04
C SER A 59 -4.03 19.04 -3.08
N LYS A 60 -4.74 19.52 -2.09
CA LYS A 60 -4.16 20.28 -0.97
C LYS A 60 -3.73 19.36 0.18
N ALA A 61 -3.52 18.07 -0.09
CA ALA A 61 -3.12 17.11 0.93
C ALA A 61 -1.78 17.52 1.56
N LYS A 62 -1.75 17.66 2.87
CA LYS A 62 -0.53 17.96 3.62
C LYS A 62 0.30 16.69 3.75
N VAL A 63 1.58 16.75 3.45
CA VAL A 63 2.52 15.64 3.65
C VAL A 63 3.47 15.92 4.80
N SER A 64 3.64 14.95 5.68
CA SER A 64 4.66 14.95 6.73
C SER A 64 5.52 13.69 6.60
N ILE A 65 6.84 13.84 6.84
CA ILE A 65 7.79 12.72 6.78
C ILE A 65 8.56 12.69 8.09
N SER A 66 8.62 11.52 8.70
CA SER A 66 9.47 11.23 9.86
C SER A 66 10.22 9.92 9.63
N CYS A 67 11.28 9.70 10.40
CA CYS A 67 12.16 8.54 10.22
C CYS A 67 12.56 7.93 11.55
N ILE A 68 12.77 6.62 11.57
CA ILE A 68 13.39 5.86 12.65
C ILE A 68 14.73 5.31 12.15
N VAL A 69 15.80 5.61 12.86
CA VAL A 69 17.15 5.11 12.57
C VAL A 69 17.79 4.49 13.80
N GLY A 70 18.72 3.55 13.59
CA GLY A 70 19.45 2.88 14.66
C GLY A 70 20.17 1.65 14.13
N LYS A 71 21.11 1.11 14.89
CA LYS A 71 21.81 -0.14 14.56
C LYS A 71 20.82 -1.31 14.40
N ASN A 72 21.25 -2.39 13.77
CA ASN A 72 20.50 -3.65 13.80
C ASN A 72 20.30 -4.11 15.24
N GLY A 73 19.07 -4.55 15.57
CA GLY A 73 18.71 -4.94 16.93
C GLY A 73 18.36 -3.79 17.87
N ALA A 74 18.42 -2.52 17.44
CA ALA A 74 18.06 -1.37 18.29
C ALA A 74 16.54 -1.25 18.60
N GLY A 75 15.69 -2.13 18.06
CA GLY A 75 14.25 -2.15 18.37
C GLY A 75 13.35 -1.44 17.35
N LYS A 76 13.86 -1.02 16.19
CA LYS A 76 13.08 -0.34 15.15
C LYS A 76 11.83 -1.12 14.73
N SER A 77 11.99 -2.38 14.33
CA SER A 77 10.87 -3.25 13.92
C SER A 77 9.91 -3.54 15.07
N SER A 78 10.43 -3.69 16.31
CA SER A 78 9.58 -3.88 17.49
C SER A 78 8.67 -2.69 17.77
N LEU A 79 9.14 -1.45 17.53
CA LEU A 79 8.28 -0.25 17.63
C LEU A 79 7.17 -0.26 16.59
N LEU A 80 7.48 -0.71 15.35
CA LEU A 80 6.46 -0.85 14.32
C LEU A 80 5.44 -1.95 14.67
N ASP A 81 5.89 -3.10 15.19
CA ASP A 81 5.01 -4.19 15.60
C ASP A 81 4.05 -3.76 16.72
N ILE A 82 4.53 -3.01 17.72
CA ILE A 82 3.69 -2.40 18.75
C ILE A 82 2.64 -1.46 18.13
N MET A 83 3.05 -0.59 17.22
CA MET A 83 2.13 0.31 16.52
C MET A 83 1.05 -0.47 15.76
N TYR A 84 1.45 -1.49 15.01
CA TYR A 84 0.50 -2.34 14.27
C TYR A 84 -0.44 -3.09 15.21
N GLY A 85 0.07 -3.61 16.33
CA GLY A 85 -0.74 -4.28 17.34
C GLY A 85 -1.75 -3.36 18.00
N ILE A 86 -1.39 -2.10 18.32
CA ILE A 86 -2.33 -1.08 18.85
C ILE A 86 -3.44 -0.79 17.83
N ILE A 87 -3.08 -0.55 16.56
CA ILE A 87 -4.06 -0.27 15.49
C ILE A 87 -4.97 -1.48 15.25
N ASN A 88 -4.41 -2.71 15.25
CA ASN A 88 -5.18 -3.94 15.16
C ASN A 88 -6.17 -4.10 16.33
N ASN A 89 -5.73 -3.87 17.57
CA ASN A 89 -6.58 -3.99 18.76
C ASN A 89 -7.69 -2.94 18.77
N PHE A 90 -7.39 -1.74 18.28
CA PHE A 90 -8.42 -0.72 18.04
C PHE A 90 -9.47 -1.19 17.02
N ALA A 91 -9.04 -1.75 15.89
CA ALA A 91 -9.95 -2.34 14.89
C ALA A 91 -10.73 -3.54 15.46
N TYR A 92 -10.06 -4.41 16.22
CA TYR A 92 -10.69 -5.53 16.90
C TYR A 92 -11.82 -5.06 17.83
N ARG A 93 -11.57 -4.05 18.65
CA ARG A 93 -12.58 -3.50 19.58
C ARG A 93 -13.77 -2.90 18.88
N TYR A 94 -13.55 -2.04 17.90
CA TYR A 94 -14.60 -1.19 17.35
C TYR A 94 -15.18 -1.68 16.03
N LEU A 95 -14.45 -2.46 15.23
CA LEU A 95 -14.84 -2.90 13.88
C LEU A 95 -15.11 -4.39 13.77
N GLN A 96 -14.70 -5.23 14.74
CA GLN A 96 -14.86 -6.69 14.69
C GLN A 96 -16.27 -7.14 14.26
N GLN A 97 -17.32 -6.59 14.88
CA GLN A 97 -18.70 -6.98 14.58
C GLN A 97 -19.11 -6.61 13.15
N THR A 98 -18.57 -5.51 12.65
CA THR A 98 -18.84 -5.03 11.29
C THR A 98 -18.11 -5.92 10.29
N VAL A 99 -16.79 -6.06 10.40
CA VAL A 99 -15.97 -6.79 9.43
C VAL A 99 -16.25 -8.29 9.40
N LYS A 100 -16.69 -8.87 10.53
CA LYS A 100 -17.10 -10.27 10.61
C LYS A 100 -18.26 -10.60 9.67
N LYS A 101 -19.19 -9.67 9.45
CA LYS A 101 -20.30 -9.83 8.49
C LYS A 101 -19.79 -9.99 7.05
N TYR A 102 -18.56 -9.57 6.78
CA TYR A 102 -17.88 -9.61 5.48
C TYR A 102 -16.83 -10.72 5.39
N GLY A 103 -16.86 -11.68 6.31
CA GLY A 103 -15.95 -12.81 6.32
C GLY A 103 -14.53 -12.47 6.79
N VAL A 104 -14.29 -11.23 7.24
CA VAL A 104 -13.02 -10.84 7.85
C VAL A 104 -13.07 -11.15 9.34
N LYS A 105 -12.08 -11.88 9.83
CA LYS A 105 -11.95 -12.25 11.23
C LYS A 105 -10.71 -11.57 11.80
N LEU A 106 -10.93 -10.65 12.73
CA LEU A 106 -9.85 -10.03 13.48
C LEU A 106 -9.60 -10.80 14.78
N TYR A 107 -8.36 -10.76 15.22
CA TYR A 107 -7.92 -11.31 16.51
C TYR A 107 -7.14 -10.24 17.26
N ALA A 108 -7.31 -10.17 18.58
CA ALA A 108 -6.53 -9.23 19.38
C ALA A 108 -5.07 -9.66 19.50
N ALA A 109 -4.16 -8.72 19.48
CA ALA A 109 -2.78 -8.89 19.90
C ALA A 109 -2.70 -8.69 21.42
N LYS A 110 -2.26 -9.70 22.15
CA LYS A 110 -2.22 -9.69 23.60
C LYS A 110 -0.85 -9.29 24.14
N GLY A 111 -0.82 -8.77 25.35
CA GLY A 111 0.41 -8.40 26.03
C GLY A 111 0.90 -6.99 25.74
N ILE A 112 0.14 -6.20 24.95
CA ILE A 112 0.52 -4.84 24.57
C ILE A 112 0.05 -3.85 25.62
N TYR A 113 0.99 -3.20 26.29
CA TYR A 113 0.75 -2.07 27.21
C TYR A 113 1.54 -0.88 26.66
N ALA A 114 0.90 -0.08 25.83
CA ALA A 114 1.55 1.03 25.13
C ALA A 114 0.52 2.06 24.65
N SER A 115 0.97 3.27 24.36
CA SER A 115 0.16 4.35 23.82
C SER A 115 0.75 4.87 22.51
N LEU A 116 -0.06 5.00 21.47
CA LEU A 116 0.30 5.65 20.21
C LEU A 116 -0.32 7.03 20.15
N PHE A 117 0.50 8.06 19.96
CA PHE A 117 0.07 9.45 19.87
C PHE A 117 0.14 9.97 18.44
N TYR A 118 -0.87 10.71 18.03
CA TYR A 118 -0.92 11.36 16.70
C TYR A 118 -1.69 12.68 16.75
N GLU A 119 -1.42 13.55 15.79
CA GLU A 119 -2.06 14.85 15.62
C GLU A 119 -2.94 14.86 14.36
N ILE A 120 -4.15 15.39 14.45
CA ILE A 120 -5.03 15.71 13.33
C ILE A 120 -5.68 17.07 13.59
N GLU A 121 -5.51 18.00 12.63
CA GLU A 121 -6.15 19.32 12.62
C GLU A 121 -5.98 20.10 13.95
N GLY A 122 -4.79 19.99 14.54
CA GLY A 122 -4.44 20.70 15.79
C GLY A 122 -4.89 20.03 17.07
N LYS A 123 -5.47 18.82 16.99
CA LYS A 123 -5.84 18.01 18.16
C LYS A 123 -4.90 16.84 18.33
N ILE A 124 -4.59 16.53 19.59
CA ILE A 124 -3.75 15.40 19.94
C ILE A 124 -4.63 14.22 20.33
N PHE A 125 -4.41 13.10 19.65
CA PHE A 125 -5.09 11.84 19.92
C PHE A 125 -4.12 10.83 20.52
N GLU A 126 -4.65 9.99 21.42
CA GLU A 126 -3.93 8.86 22.01
C GLU A 126 -4.75 7.58 21.85
N LEU A 127 -4.14 6.54 21.28
CA LEU A 127 -4.61 5.17 21.36
C LEU A 127 -3.91 4.47 22.51
N ARG A 128 -4.57 4.37 23.66
CA ARG A 128 -4.02 3.74 24.86
C ARG A 128 -4.41 2.26 24.89
N CYS A 129 -3.43 1.40 24.66
CA CYS A 129 -3.61 -0.06 24.71
C CYS A 129 -3.24 -0.61 26.07
N LYS A 130 -4.13 -1.42 26.63
CA LYS A 130 -3.92 -2.20 27.85
C LYS A 130 -4.29 -3.63 27.58
N ASP A 131 -3.28 -4.47 27.33
CA ASP A 131 -3.40 -5.84 26.84
C ASP A 131 -4.09 -5.87 25.46
N GLU A 132 -5.28 -6.39 25.35
CA GLU A 132 -6.07 -6.41 24.10
C GLU A 132 -7.04 -5.22 23.95
N HIS A 133 -7.14 -4.37 24.95
CA HIS A 133 -8.13 -3.29 25.04
C HIS A 133 -7.52 -1.95 24.65
N VAL A 134 -8.15 -1.24 23.71
CA VAL A 134 -7.68 0.08 23.27
C VAL A 134 -8.75 1.12 23.49
N ASP A 135 -8.39 2.19 24.21
CA ASP A 135 -9.21 3.39 24.38
C ASP A 135 -8.64 4.53 23.53
N LEU A 136 -9.55 5.34 22.95
CA LEU A 136 -9.20 6.56 22.23
C LEU A 136 -9.41 7.77 23.14
N TYR A 137 -8.39 8.61 23.24
CA TYR A 137 -8.42 9.91 23.90
C TYR A 137 -8.20 11.01 22.87
N ALA A 138 -8.84 12.16 23.08
CA ALA A 138 -8.60 13.39 22.34
C ALA A 138 -8.28 14.50 23.35
N ASP A 139 -7.14 15.17 23.21
CA ASP A 139 -6.65 16.21 24.12
C ASP A 139 -6.72 15.77 25.60
N ASN A 140 -6.25 14.56 25.89
CA ASN A 140 -6.25 13.89 27.19
C ASN A 140 -7.66 13.53 27.76
N GLN A 141 -8.73 13.66 26.96
CA GLN A 141 -10.07 13.29 27.38
C GLN A 141 -10.51 12.00 26.71
N LEU A 142 -11.04 11.04 27.51
CA LEU A 142 -11.55 9.77 26.99
C LEU A 142 -12.73 10.00 26.06
N CYS A 143 -12.63 9.46 24.84
CA CYS A 143 -13.69 9.49 23.85
C CYS A 143 -14.64 8.30 24.05
N ASN A 144 -15.82 8.55 24.56
CA ASN A 144 -16.86 7.52 24.68
C ASN A 144 -17.67 7.42 23.38
N TYR A 145 -17.22 6.54 22.48
CA TYR A 145 -17.89 6.28 21.21
C TYR A 145 -18.74 5.00 21.28
N ASP A 146 -20.00 5.11 20.87
CA ASP A 146 -20.81 3.96 20.44
C ASP A 146 -20.47 3.58 18.99
N VAL A 147 -21.07 2.48 18.50
CA VAL A 147 -20.79 1.94 17.15
C VAL A 147 -21.09 2.95 16.03
N VAL A 148 -22.01 3.88 16.22
CA VAL A 148 -22.38 4.89 15.22
C VAL A 148 -21.39 6.06 15.26
N LYS A 149 -21.12 6.57 16.47
CA LYS A 149 -20.20 7.70 16.67
C LYS A 149 -18.77 7.37 16.31
N ILE A 150 -18.34 6.10 16.56
CA ILE A 150 -16.98 5.68 16.21
C ILE A 150 -16.72 5.76 14.71
N ARG A 151 -17.71 5.45 13.85
CA ARG A 151 -17.52 5.51 12.39
C ARG A 151 -17.24 6.92 11.92
N LYS A 152 -18.00 7.91 12.43
CA LYS A 152 -17.75 9.31 12.13
C LYS A 152 -16.37 9.75 12.64
N ALA A 153 -15.99 9.31 13.84
CA ALA A 153 -14.68 9.59 14.40
C ALA A 153 -13.54 8.97 13.57
N LEU A 154 -13.75 7.75 13.04
CA LEU A 154 -12.79 7.10 12.15
C LEU A 154 -12.64 7.85 10.82
N HIS A 155 -13.73 8.35 10.26
CA HIS A 155 -13.69 9.18 9.06
C HIS A 155 -12.93 10.50 9.30
N ASP A 156 -13.24 11.22 10.37
CA ASP A 156 -12.76 12.60 10.58
C ASP A 156 -11.42 12.66 11.32
N TYR A 157 -11.16 11.72 12.25
CA TYR A 157 -10.08 11.82 13.24
C TYR A 157 -9.22 10.57 13.35
N PHE A 158 -9.29 9.68 12.38
CA PHE A 158 -8.44 8.51 12.32
C PHE A 158 -7.72 8.42 10.98
N PHE A 159 -6.89 7.40 10.81
CA PHE A 159 -6.08 7.24 9.61
C PHE A 159 -6.05 5.79 9.14
N TYR A 160 -5.83 5.61 7.84
CA TYR A 160 -5.55 4.31 7.26
C TYR A 160 -4.04 4.09 7.17
N THR A 161 -3.54 2.94 7.64
CA THR A 161 -2.11 2.61 7.56
C THR A 161 -1.81 1.65 6.42
N ILE A 162 -0.89 2.05 5.55
CA ILE A 162 -0.29 1.22 4.51
C ILE A 162 1.12 0.87 4.97
N ALA A 163 1.35 -0.36 5.40
CA ALA A 163 2.67 -0.82 5.81
C ALA A 163 3.32 -1.64 4.69
N LEU A 164 4.54 -1.28 4.29
CA LEU A 164 5.33 -1.98 3.31
C LEU A 164 6.65 -2.47 3.91
N ASN A 165 6.88 -3.78 3.81
CA ASN A 165 8.16 -4.39 4.12
C ASN A 165 8.40 -5.61 3.24
N TYR A 166 9.37 -5.54 2.33
CA TYR A 166 9.73 -6.62 1.39
C TYR A 166 10.80 -7.56 1.95
N SER A 167 11.28 -7.34 3.17
CA SER A 167 12.23 -8.27 3.81
C SER A 167 11.61 -9.67 3.95
N LEU A 168 12.35 -10.70 3.59
CA LEU A 168 11.91 -12.11 3.70
C LEU A 168 11.57 -12.52 5.13
N TYR A 169 12.14 -11.85 6.12
CA TYR A 169 12.01 -12.18 7.54
C TYR A 169 10.88 -11.40 8.23
N SER A 170 10.29 -10.38 7.59
CA SER A 170 9.22 -9.60 8.21
C SER A 170 7.86 -10.30 8.09
N PHE A 171 6.95 -9.96 8.99
CA PHE A 171 5.55 -10.43 8.98
C PHE A 171 5.38 -11.94 8.87
N ASN A 172 6.32 -12.73 9.42
CA ASN A 172 6.20 -14.17 9.45
C ASN A 172 5.21 -14.57 10.55
N LYS A 173 4.11 -15.20 10.17
CA LYS A 173 3.05 -15.61 11.11
C LYS A 173 3.59 -16.37 12.34
N ARG A 174 4.58 -17.23 12.17
CA ARG A 174 5.16 -18.05 13.25
C ARG A 174 5.84 -17.21 14.33
N ASP A 175 6.40 -16.07 13.96
CA ASP A 175 7.07 -15.18 14.91
C ASP A 175 6.06 -14.53 15.86
N TYR A 176 4.80 -14.39 15.43
CA TYR A 176 3.69 -13.86 16.22
C TYR A 176 2.88 -14.95 16.95
N GLU A 177 3.25 -16.22 16.83
CA GLU A 177 2.66 -17.36 17.55
C GLU A 177 3.41 -17.61 18.87
N ASN A 178 3.12 -16.81 19.88
CA ASN A 178 3.67 -16.96 21.22
C ASN A 178 2.63 -17.53 22.19
N SER A 179 3.03 -17.75 23.45
CA SER A 179 2.16 -18.30 24.49
C SER A 179 0.92 -17.45 24.78
N LEU A 180 1.00 -16.13 24.55
CA LEU A 180 -0.11 -15.19 24.76
C LEU A 180 -1.06 -15.14 23.56
N ASN A 181 -0.51 -15.20 22.34
CA ASN A 181 -1.24 -15.04 21.08
C ASN A 181 -1.57 -16.36 20.39
N LYS A 182 -1.25 -17.50 21.03
CA LYS A 182 -1.55 -18.83 20.47
C LYS A 182 -3.05 -19.07 20.50
N SER A 183 -3.70 -18.80 19.37
CA SER A 183 -5.12 -19.11 19.17
C SER A 183 -5.26 -20.32 18.26
N ILE A 184 -6.13 -21.26 18.66
CA ILE A 184 -6.49 -22.42 17.81
C ILE A 184 -7.09 -21.97 16.47
N ASN A 185 -7.58 -20.72 16.39
CA ASN A 185 -8.38 -20.22 15.28
C ASN A 185 -7.69 -19.16 14.42
N GLY A 186 -6.48 -18.72 14.70
CA GLY A 186 -5.73 -17.72 13.93
C GLY A 186 -4.89 -16.75 14.76
N ASN A 187 -4.06 -15.99 14.09
CA ASN A 187 -3.16 -14.98 14.64
C ASN A 187 -3.66 -13.58 14.28
N TRP A 188 -3.38 -12.57 15.13
CA TRP A 188 -3.82 -11.19 14.89
C TRP A 188 -3.30 -10.62 13.56
N ILE A 189 -2.09 -11.00 13.14
CA ILE A 189 -1.51 -10.53 11.88
C ILE A 189 -2.28 -11.03 10.63
N ASP A 190 -2.95 -12.19 10.72
CA ASP A 190 -3.68 -12.77 9.59
C ASP A 190 -4.80 -11.86 9.07
N GLY A 191 -5.42 -11.08 9.96
CA GLY A 191 -6.49 -10.15 9.63
C GLY A 191 -6.03 -8.89 8.91
N LEU A 192 -4.72 -8.62 8.88
CA LEU A 192 -4.14 -7.40 8.32
C LEU A 192 -3.60 -7.57 6.91
N PHE A 193 -3.52 -8.81 6.42
CA PHE A 193 -3.18 -9.10 5.03
C PHE A 193 -4.45 -9.11 4.17
N HIS A 194 -4.69 -8.05 3.46
CA HIS A 194 -5.86 -7.94 2.59
C HIS A 194 -5.62 -8.60 1.24
N LYS A 195 -6.24 -9.77 1.03
CA LYS A 195 -6.24 -10.43 -0.29
C LYS A 195 -6.98 -9.63 -1.37
N ASN A 196 -7.90 -8.77 -0.97
CA ASN A 196 -8.92 -8.20 -1.85
C ASN A 196 -9.10 -6.69 -1.70
N ASP A 197 -8.14 -5.99 -1.12
CA ASP A 197 -8.12 -4.51 -0.99
C ASP A 197 -9.49 -3.89 -0.60
N ALA A 198 -10.25 -4.56 0.29
CA ALA A 198 -11.59 -4.11 0.62
C ALA A 198 -11.63 -2.96 1.64
N TYR A 199 -10.47 -2.57 2.17
CA TYR A 199 -10.31 -1.45 3.13
C TYR A 199 -11.31 -1.48 4.30
N LEU A 200 -11.60 -2.69 4.79
CA LEU A 200 -12.53 -2.93 5.92
C LEU A 200 -11.88 -2.70 7.28
N THR A 201 -10.54 -2.78 7.33
CA THR A 201 -9.72 -2.55 8.53
C THR A 201 -8.88 -1.30 8.33
N PRO A 202 -8.47 -0.58 9.40
CA PRO A 202 -7.71 0.66 9.26
C PRO A 202 -6.24 0.45 8.89
N MET A 203 -5.84 -0.77 8.52
CA MET A 203 -4.46 -1.06 8.16
C MET A 203 -4.38 -2.22 7.17
N SER A 204 -3.36 -2.16 6.28
CA SER A 204 -2.93 -3.28 5.43
C SER A 204 -1.43 -3.50 5.51
N LEU A 205 -1.02 -4.77 5.59
CA LEU A 205 0.38 -5.19 5.50
C LEU A 205 0.70 -5.66 4.08
N ASN A 206 1.78 -5.16 3.50
CA ASN A 206 2.19 -5.42 2.13
C ASN A 206 3.69 -5.79 2.07
N PRO A 207 4.10 -6.69 1.14
CA PRO A 207 3.28 -7.48 0.24
C PRO A 207 2.45 -8.55 0.99
N PHE A 208 1.42 -9.09 0.31
CA PHE A 208 0.61 -10.17 0.86
C PHE A 208 1.44 -11.43 1.10
N ARG A 209 1.29 -12.03 2.29
CA ARG A 209 2.00 -13.26 2.68
C ARG A 209 1.04 -14.39 3.01
N THR A 210 1.46 -15.60 2.70
CA THR A 210 0.80 -16.83 3.16
C THR A 210 1.74 -17.56 4.10
N ASN A 211 1.41 -17.65 5.37
CA ASN A 211 2.26 -18.23 6.43
C ASN A 211 3.70 -17.64 6.42
N GLY A 212 3.81 -16.31 6.22
CA GLY A 212 5.10 -15.62 6.16
C GLY A 212 5.77 -15.61 4.79
N ASN A 213 5.33 -16.42 3.83
CA ASN A 213 5.94 -16.51 2.50
C ASN A 213 5.28 -15.54 1.50
N ILE A 214 6.10 -14.85 0.73
CA ILE A 214 5.67 -14.03 -0.41
C ILE A 214 5.61 -14.94 -1.63
N ASP A 215 4.48 -15.00 -2.32
CA ASP A 215 4.39 -15.57 -3.66
C ASP A 215 4.94 -14.56 -4.68
N ILE A 216 6.23 -14.68 -4.99
CA ILE A 216 6.97 -13.75 -5.85
C ILE A 216 6.32 -13.67 -7.25
N ASN A 217 5.85 -14.77 -7.80
CA ASN A 217 5.26 -14.78 -9.14
C ASN A 217 3.93 -14.02 -9.16
N LYS A 218 3.12 -14.20 -8.13
CA LYS A 218 1.87 -13.46 -7.99
C LYS A 218 2.11 -11.98 -7.73
N GLU A 219 3.06 -11.64 -6.86
CA GLU A 219 3.42 -10.25 -6.57
C GLU A 219 3.98 -9.55 -7.81
N ASN A 220 4.87 -10.20 -8.57
CA ASN A 220 5.38 -9.68 -9.83
C ASN A 220 4.24 -9.40 -10.82
N GLY A 221 3.30 -10.32 -11.00
CA GLY A 221 2.17 -10.12 -11.89
C GLY A 221 1.26 -8.95 -11.48
N LEU A 222 1.03 -8.76 -10.18
CA LEU A 222 0.28 -7.62 -9.66
C LEU A 222 1.05 -6.31 -9.82
N ALA A 223 2.35 -6.31 -9.51
CA ALA A 223 3.20 -5.14 -9.63
C ALA A 223 3.33 -4.68 -11.09
N LEU A 224 3.51 -5.58 -12.04
CA LEU A 224 3.58 -5.25 -13.48
C LEU A 224 2.29 -4.60 -13.97
N GLN A 225 1.11 -5.06 -13.53
CA GLN A 225 -0.16 -4.41 -13.88
C GLN A 225 -0.24 -2.99 -13.30
N ARG A 226 0.12 -2.80 -12.02
CA ARG A 226 0.15 -1.48 -11.36
C ARG A 226 1.13 -0.54 -12.05
N LEU A 227 2.35 -1.01 -12.31
CA LEU A 227 3.41 -0.24 -12.98
C LEU A 227 3.03 0.14 -14.41
N SER A 228 2.42 -0.78 -15.17
CA SER A 228 1.97 -0.50 -16.54
C SER A 228 0.87 0.56 -16.57
N ALA A 229 -0.08 0.49 -15.63
CA ALA A 229 -1.11 1.52 -15.49
C ALA A 229 -0.52 2.88 -15.12
N LEU A 230 0.44 2.92 -14.19
CA LEU A 230 1.14 4.16 -13.81
C LEU A 230 1.95 4.73 -14.98
N ALA A 231 2.68 3.89 -15.72
CA ALA A 231 3.44 4.33 -16.89
C ALA A 231 2.53 4.93 -17.96
N LEU A 232 1.40 4.29 -18.24
CA LEU A 232 0.39 4.77 -19.19
C LEU A 232 -0.26 6.08 -18.71
N TYR A 233 -0.66 6.16 -17.45
CA TYR A 233 -1.26 7.35 -16.87
C TYR A 233 -0.32 8.55 -16.86
N PHE A 234 0.95 8.36 -16.43
CA PHE A 234 1.89 9.47 -16.39
C PHE A 234 2.34 9.91 -17.79
N ASP A 235 2.47 8.99 -18.75
CA ASP A 235 2.74 9.35 -20.14
C ASP A 235 1.59 10.21 -20.72
N SER A 236 0.32 9.93 -20.37
CA SER A 236 -0.83 10.77 -20.77
C SER A 236 -0.77 12.20 -20.20
N LYS A 237 -0.06 12.39 -19.08
CA LYS A 237 0.19 13.71 -18.47
C LYS A 237 1.50 14.34 -18.96
N GLY A 238 2.16 13.75 -19.95
CA GLY A 238 3.47 14.20 -20.44
C GLY A 238 4.61 14.01 -19.43
N LYS A 239 4.46 13.05 -18.47
CA LYS A 239 5.44 12.72 -17.44
C LYS A 239 6.08 11.36 -17.68
N ASN A 240 7.35 11.23 -17.36
CA ASN A 240 8.06 9.96 -17.45
C ASN A 240 8.00 9.25 -16.09
N PHE A 241 7.34 8.08 -16.03
CA PHE A 241 7.26 7.30 -14.79
C PHE A 241 8.65 6.89 -14.28
N ILE A 242 9.56 6.58 -15.18
CA ILE A 242 10.97 6.32 -14.87
C ILE A 242 11.79 7.52 -15.34
N PRO A 243 12.56 8.18 -14.46
CA PRO A 243 13.38 9.33 -14.85
C PRO A 243 14.31 9.00 -16.03
N GLY A 244 14.33 9.88 -17.04
CA GLY A 244 15.17 9.71 -18.23
C GLY A 244 14.68 8.69 -19.26
N TYR A 245 13.52 8.04 -19.04
CA TYR A 245 12.98 7.03 -19.95
C TYR A 245 11.50 7.26 -20.24
N LYS A 246 11.12 7.14 -21.50
CA LYS A 246 9.74 7.28 -21.98
C LYS A 246 9.13 5.92 -22.29
N ALA A 247 7.90 5.68 -21.81
CA ALA A 247 7.13 4.50 -22.18
C ALA A 247 6.77 4.54 -23.68
N ARG A 248 7.07 3.49 -24.44
CA ARG A 248 6.86 3.45 -25.90
C ARG A 248 5.86 2.41 -26.34
N LYS A 249 5.94 1.22 -25.75
CA LYS A 249 5.09 0.10 -26.13
C LYS A 249 4.62 -0.65 -24.89
N LEU A 250 3.43 -1.19 -24.96
CA LEU A 250 2.91 -2.20 -24.08
C LEU A 250 3.05 -3.56 -24.77
N ARG A 251 3.78 -4.49 -24.14
CA ARG A 251 3.86 -5.90 -24.55
C ARG A 251 2.90 -6.71 -23.70
N TYR A 252 2.17 -7.64 -24.32
CA TYR A 252 1.30 -8.54 -23.60
C TYR A 252 1.28 -9.92 -24.27
N GLN A 253 1.18 -10.96 -23.43
CA GLN A 253 1.21 -12.35 -23.85
C GLN A 253 0.10 -13.14 -23.16
N LEU A 254 -0.67 -13.90 -23.92
CA LEU A 254 -1.74 -14.73 -23.40
C LEU A 254 -1.17 -15.86 -22.54
N ARG A 255 -1.76 -16.11 -21.36
CA ARG A 255 -1.41 -17.24 -20.51
C ARG A 255 -2.06 -18.51 -21.04
N GLN A 256 -1.25 -19.53 -21.30
CA GLN A 256 -1.75 -20.81 -21.78
C GLN A 256 -2.66 -21.50 -20.75
N ASN A 257 -3.66 -22.25 -21.25
CA ASN A 257 -4.61 -23.05 -20.45
C ASN A 257 -5.39 -22.24 -19.39
N TYR A 258 -5.67 -20.96 -19.68
CA TYR A 258 -6.28 -20.08 -18.69
C TYR A 258 -7.69 -20.53 -18.28
N GLU A 259 -8.57 -20.89 -19.22
CA GLU A 259 -9.95 -21.34 -18.94
C GLU A 259 -9.96 -22.57 -18.02
N ARG A 260 -9.12 -23.57 -18.31
CA ARG A 260 -8.98 -24.77 -17.45
C ARG A 260 -8.62 -24.40 -16.02
N SER A 261 -7.71 -23.42 -15.84
CA SER A 261 -7.32 -22.94 -14.52
C SER A 261 -8.46 -22.25 -13.77
N LEU A 262 -9.44 -21.65 -14.46
CA LEU A 262 -10.62 -21.04 -13.84
C LEU A 262 -11.57 -22.12 -13.30
N ILE A 263 -11.83 -23.18 -14.07
CA ILE A 263 -12.68 -24.29 -13.65
C ILE A 263 -12.11 -24.95 -12.41
N GLU A 264 -10.81 -25.24 -12.38
CA GLU A 264 -10.13 -25.80 -11.20
C GLU A 264 -10.22 -24.89 -9.96
N LYS A 265 -10.25 -23.56 -10.14
CA LYS A 265 -10.44 -22.60 -9.05
C LYS A 265 -11.88 -22.59 -8.53
N ILE A 266 -12.87 -22.76 -9.43
CA ILE A 266 -14.29 -22.84 -9.05
C ILE A 266 -14.55 -24.11 -8.24
N GLU A 267 -13.93 -25.23 -8.61
CA GLU A 267 -14.05 -26.52 -7.93
C GLU A 267 -13.52 -26.51 -6.49
N LYS A 268 -12.62 -25.55 -6.17
CA LYS A 268 -12.07 -25.35 -4.83
C LYS A 268 -12.89 -24.41 -3.95
N LEU A 269 -13.98 -23.82 -4.46
CA LEU A 269 -14.88 -22.98 -3.68
C LEU A 269 -15.86 -23.82 -2.86
N ASP A 270 -16.43 -23.22 -1.81
CA ASP A 270 -17.53 -23.81 -1.06
C ASP A 270 -18.74 -24.03 -2.00
N GLU A 271 -19.46 -25.14 -1.84
CA GLU A 271 -20.61 -25.52 -2.69
C GLU A 271 -20.30 -25.54 -4.21
N PRO A 272 -19.32 -26.34 -4.69
CA PRO A 272 -18.83 -26.27 -6.07
C PRO A 272 -19.92 -26.39 -7.15
N SER A 273 -20.94 -27.23 -6.94
CA SER A 273 -22.04 -27.41 -7.88
C SER A 273 -22.86 -26.14 -8.07
N LYS A 274 -23.15 -25.42 -6.97
CA LYS A 274 -23.84 -24.14 -6.99
C LYS A 274 -22.98 -23.04 -7.63
N MET A 275 -21.69 -23.04 -7.35
CA MET A 275 -20.74 -22.10 -7.95
C MET A 275 -20.59 -22.32 -9.45
N LYS A 276 -20.59 -23.58 -9.93
CA LYS A 276 -20.61 -23.90 -11.36
C LYS A 276 -21.90 -23.42 -12.03
N TYR A 277 -23.05 -23.57 -11.38
CA TYR A 277 -24.33 -23.05 -11.88
C TYR A 277 -24.26 -21.52 -12.08
N TYR A 278 -23.88 -20.77 -11.07
CA TYR A 278 -23.73 -19.30 -11.20
C TYR A 278 -22.72 -18.91 -12.26
N TYR A 279 -21.58 -19.60 -12.34
CA TYR A 279 -20.59 -19.33 -13.38
C TYR A 279 -21.19 -19.50 -14.79
N THR A 280 -21.98 -20.55 -15.02
CA THR A 280 -22.62 -20.80 -16.31
C THR A 280 -23.62 -19.71 -16.67
N GLU A 281 -24.48 -19.32 -15.71
CA GLU A 281 -25.45 -18.24 -15.91
C GLU A 281 -24.75 -16.90 -16.22
N PHE A 282 -23.71 -16.54 -15.47
CA PHE A 282 -22.94 -15.33 -15.74
C PHE A 282 -22.24 -15.37 -17.08
N LYS A 283 -21.67 -16.52 -17.46
CA LYS A 283 -21.03 -16.70 -18.76
C LYS A 283 -22.02 -16.45 -19.89
N SER A 284 -23.21 -17.05 -19.82
CA SER A 284 -24.29 -16.88 -20.81
C SER A 284 -24.76 -15.41 -20.90
N ALA A 285 -24.91 -14.74 -19.75
CA ALA A 285 -25.26 -13.31 -19.73
C ALA A 285 -24.21 -12.42 -20.39
N TYR A 286 -22.92 -12.69 -20.17
CA TYR A 286 -21.85 -11.94 -20.82
C TYR A 286 -21.70 -12.27 -22.30
N GLU A 287 -21.89 -13.52 -22.73
CA GLU A 287 -21.91 -13.92 -24.14
C GLU A 287 -22.97 -13.14 -24.95
N SER A 288 -24.09 -12.80 -24.33
CA SER A 288 -25.16 -12.03 -24.98
C SER A 288 -24.95 -10.50 -24.95
N SER A 289 -24.15 -9.97 -24.00
CA SER A 289 -24.05 -8.53 -23.74
C SER A 289 -22.69 -7.90 -24.11
N ILE A 290 -21.60 -8.67 -24.09
CA ILE A 290 -20.25 -8.12 -24.36
C ILE A 290 -19.99 -8.05 -25.87
N PRO A 291 -19.55 -6.88 -26.40
CA PRO A 291 -19.18 -6.76 -27.81
C PRO A 291 -17.83 -7.45 -28.10
N GLY A 292 -17.45 -7.45 -29.37
CA GLY A 292 -16.08 -7.76 -29.77
C GLY A 292 -15.86 -9.14 -30.37
N LYS A 293 -16.85 -10.01 -30.39
CA LYS A 293 -16.73 -11.38 -30.94
C LYS A 293 -16.20 -11.40 -32.39
N SER A 294 -16.60 -10.43 -33.19
CA SER A 294 -16.24 -10.38 -34.63
C SER A 294 -14.76 -10.09 -34.88
N TYR A 295 -14.06 -9.39 -33.95
CA TYR A 295 -12.67 -9.03 -34.15
C TYR A 295 -11.71 -9.68 -33.15
N LEU A 296 -12.19 -10.15 -31.99
CA LEU A 296 -11.38 -10.93 -31.05
C LEU A 296 -11.20 -12.39 -31.53
N GLY A 297 -12.17 -12.91 -32.27
CA GLY A 297 -12.25 -14.32 -32.60
C GLY A 297 -12.87 -15.14 -31.46
N ASP A 298 -13.33 -16.35 -31.77
CA ASP A 298 -14.12 -17.16 -30.83
C ASP A 298 -13.33 -17.55 -29.57
N GLU A 299 -12.06 -17.91 -29.70
CA GLU A 299 -11.24 -18.37 -28.57
C GLU A 299 -10.98 -17.25 -27.57
N LEU A 300 -10.44 -16.10 -28.01
CA LEU A 300 -10.16 -14.97 -27.14
C LEU A 300 -11.44 -14.37 -26.56
N TYR A 301 -12.51 -14.30 -27.34
CA TYR A 301 -13.81 -13.86 -26.84
C TYR A 301 -14.32 -14.78 -25.71
N ASN A 302 -14.17 -16.09 -25.87
CA ASN A 302 -14.52 -17.07 -24.83
C ASN A 302 -13.67 -16.88 -23.57
N ASP A 303 -12.38 -16.57 -23.69
CA ASP A 303 -11.52 -16.26 -22.55
C ASP A 303 -11.98 -15.01 -21.80
N VAL A 304 -12.37 -13.94 -22.52
CA VAL A 304 -12.92 -12.72 -21.93
C VAL A 304 -14.17 -12.99 -21.12
N VAL A 305 -15.18 -13.63 -21.72
CA VAL A 305 -16.46 -13.87 -21.04
C VAL A 305 -16.30 -14.87 -19.89
N SER A 306 -15.47 -15.90 -20.06
CA SER A 306 -15.14 -16.87 -19.00
C SER A 306 -14.47 -16.21 -17.80
N TYR A 307 -13.53 -15.28 -18.06
CA TYR A 307 -12.89 -14.52 -16.99
C TYR A 307 -13.86 -13.57 -16.29
N MET A 308 -14.71 -12.87 -17.04
CA MET A 308 -15.73 -12.00 -16.46
C MET A 308 -16.70 -12.78 -15.58
N ALA A 309 -17.20 -13.92 -16.05
CA ALA A 309 -18.07 -14.81 -15.28
C ALA A 309 -17.41 -15.27 -13.97
N TYR A 310 -16.15 -15.69 -14.05
CA TYR A 310 -15.38 -16.09 -12.86
C TYR A 310 -15.17 -14.92 -11.88
N LYS A 311 -14.87 -13.73 -12.39
CA LYS A 311 -14.67 -12.55 -11.52
C LYS A 311 -15.97 -12.12 -10.86
N THR A 312 -17.08 -12.12 -11.57
CA THR A 312 -18.41 -11.84 -11.04
C THR A 312 -18.78 -12.84 -9.94
N LEU A 313 -18.55 -14.14 -10.17
CA LEU A 313 -18.72 -15.18 -9.17
C LEU A 313 -17.87 -14.91 -7.93
N LYS A 314 -16.58 -14.58 -8.14
CA LYS A 314 -15.65 -14.29 -7.05
C LYS A 314 -16.05 -13.07 -6.24
N ILE A 315 -16.57 -12.02 -6.86
CA ILE A 315 -17.09 -10.82 -6.18
C ILE A 315 -18.23 -11.23 -5.24
N GLY A 316 -19.23 -11.97 -5.72
CA GLY A 316 -20.33 -12.46 -4.90
C GLY A 316 -19.93 -13.45 -3.80
N HIS A 317 -18.86 -14.21 -4.02
CA HIS A 317 -18.35 -15.13 -2.99
C HIS A 317 -17.60 -14.42 -1.86
N ILE A 318 -16.84 -13.36 -2.18
CA ILE A 318 -15.91 -12.71 -1.25
C ILE A 318 -16.52 -11.49 -0.58
N TYR A 319 -17.17 -10.61 -1.35
CA TYR A 319 -17.67 -9.33 -0.82
C TYR A 319 -19.10 -9.48 -0.32
N ALA A 320 -19.31 -9.24 0.96
CA ALA A 320 -20.58 -9.55 1.61
C ALA A 320 -21.75 -8.73 1.09
N ASP A 321 -21.52 -7.49 0.62
CA ASP A 321 -22.57 -6.67 0.00
C ASP A 321 -23.08 -7.29 -1.29
N PHE A 322 -22.19 -7.93 -2.04
CA PHE A 322 -22.52 -8.68 -3.23
C PHE A 322 -23.02 -10.09 -2.91
N LYS A 323 -22.50 -10.73 -1.87
CA LYS A 323 -22.90 -12.08 -1.44
C LYS A 323 -24.37 -12.15 -1.04
N ARG A 324 -24.90 -11.10 -0.41
CA ARG A 324 -26.31 -11.03 0.00
C ARG A 324 -27.27 -11.03 -1.19
N GLU A 325 -26.84 -10.44 -2.31
CA GLU A 325 -27.65 -10.36 -3.53
C GLU A 325 -27.49 -11.60 -4.43
N LEU A 326 -26.43 -12.39 -4.21
CA LEU A 326 -26.18 -13.59 -5.01
C LEU A 326 -27.12 -14.71 -4.61
N SER A 327 -28.25 -14.83 -5.31
CA SER A 327 -29.23 -15.91 -5.16
C SER A 327 -29.74 -16.36 -6.55
N SER A 328 -30.19 -17.61 -6.64
CA SER A 328 -30.71 -18.17 -7.90
C SER A 328 -31.89 -17.37 -8.47
N ASP A 329 -32.68 -16.73 -7.61
CA ASP A 329 -33.89 -16.03 -7.99
C ASP A 329 -33.65 -14.56 -8.37
N ARG A 330 -32.41 -14.06 -8.25
CA ARG A 330 -32.05 -12.65 -8.45
C ARG A 330 -30.76 -12.44 -9.23
N ILE A 331 -30.42 -13.36 -10.12
CA ILE A 331 -29.17 -13.28 -10.92
C ILE A 331 -29.10 -11.97 -11.70
N ASP A 332 -30.18 -11.55 -12.33
CA ASP A 332 -30.21 -10.30 -13.11
C ASP A 332 -29.95 -9.07 -12.25
N MET A 333 -30.61 -8.97 -11.09
CA MET A 333 -30.39 -7.87 -10.13
C MET A 333 -28.95 -7.85 -9.60
N TYR A 334 -28.39 -9.02 -9.37
CA TYR A 334 -26.99 -9.14 -8.97
C TYR A 334 -26.03 -8.64 -10.06
N LEU A 335 -26.27 -9.01 -11.31
CA LEU A 335 -25.48 -8.56 -12.46
C LEU A 335 -25.60 -7.04 -12.70
N GLU A 336 -26.82 -6.47 -12.53
CA GLU A 336 -27.00 -5.01 -12.57
C GLU A 336 -26.19 -4.31 -11.49
N LYS A 337 -26.27 -4.77 -10.24
CA LYS A 337 -25.48 -4.22 -9.15
C LYS A 337 -23.97 -4.26 -9.42
N VAL A 338 -23.46 -5.39 -9.96
CA VAL A 338 -22.04 -5.54 -10.33
C VAL A 338 -21.66 -4.57 -11.45
N LYS A 339 -22.54 -4.34 -12.41
CA LYS A 339 -22.33 -3.44 -13.55
C LYS A 339 -22.35 -1.98 -13.15
N GLU A 340 -23.20 -1.60 -12.19
CA GLU A 340 -23.31 -0.23 -11.68
C GLU A 340 -22.18 0.15 -10.75
N ASP A 341 -21.53 -0.83 -10.10
CA ASP A 341 -20.44 -0.59 -9.16
C ASP A 341 -19.23 0.04 -9.86
N GLN A 342 -18.85 1.22 -9.36
CA GLN A 342 -17.72 2.01 -9.85
C GLN A 342 -16.49 1.91 -8.94
N SER A 343 -16.51 1.09 -7.90
CA SER A 343 -15.40 0.92 -6.97
C SER A 343 -14.26 0.08 -7.56
N HIS A 344 -13.16 0.01 -6.80
CA HIS A 344 -12.00 -0.85 -7.13
C HIS A 344 -12.35 -2.36 -7.15
N ILE A 345 -13.48 -2.77 -6.58
CA ILE A 345 -13.93 -4.19 -6.54
C ILE A 345 -14.19 -4.72 -7.95
N THR A 346 -14.81 -3.90 -8.80
CA THR A 346 -15.21 -4.27 -10.17
C THR A 346 -14.23 -3.84 -11.25
N TYR A 347 -13.07 -3.28 -10.90
CA TYR A 347 -12.02 -2.86 -11.85
C TYR A 347 -11.75 -3.87 -12.96
N LYS A 348 -11.60 -5.15 -12.58
CA LYS A 348 -11.23 -6.20 -13.54
C LYS A 348 -12.34 -6.57 -14.51
N LEU A 349 -13.59 -6.29 -14.16
CA LEU A 349 -14.71 -6.44 -15.07
C LEU A 349 -14.72 -5.30 -16.10
N ARG A 350 -14.58 -4.06 -15.63
CA ARG A 350 -14.48 -2.90 -16.53
C ARG A 350 -13.27 -2.97 -17.45
N GLN A 351 -12.13 -3.47 -16.95
CA GLN A 351 -10.95 -3.76 -17.77
C GLN A 351 -11.26 -4.73 -18.92
N CYS A 352 -12.03 -5.80 -18.66
CA CYS A 352 -12.45 -6.73 -19.69
C CYS A 352 -13.43 -6.12 -20.69
N GLU A 353 -14.36 -5.30 -20.21
CA GLU A 353 -15.31 -4.57 -21.07
C GLU A 353 -14.60 -3.60 -22.01
N GLU A 354 -13.65 -2.80 -21.48
CA GLU A 354 -12.86 -1.89 -22.29
C GLU A 354 -11.98 -2.65 -23.31
N PHE A 355 -11.37 -3.74 -22.89
CA PHE A 355 -10.62 -4.62 -23.78
C PHE A 355 -11.50 -5.17 -24.92
N ALA A 356 -12.71 -5.64 -24.60
CA ALA A 356 -13.66 -6.16 -25.57
C ALA A 356 -14.25 -5.08 -26.51
N LYS A 357 -14.30 -3.81 -26.07
CA LYS A 357 -14.76 -2.68 -26.90
C LYS A 357 -13.67 -2.13 -27.82
N ASN A 358 -12.41 -2.36 -27.51
CA ASN A 358 -11.31 -1.69 -28.17
C ASN A 358 -10.56 -2.62 -29.13
N SER A 359 -10.80 -2.43 -30.43
CA SER A 359 -10.21 -3.23 -31.51
C SER A 359 -8.68 -3.16 -31.64
N ILE A 360 -8.01 -2.22 -30.94
CA ILE A 360 -6.54 -2.15 -30.96
C ILE A 360 -5.87 -3.41 -30.40
N TYR A 361 -6.58 -4.13 -29.54
CA TYR A 361 -6.11 -5.38 -28.94
C TYR A 361 -6.40 -6.62 -29.79
N ALA A 362 -7.15 -6.47 -30.89
CA ALA A 362 -7.59 -7.55 -31.76
C ALA A 362 -6.53 -7.92 -32.79
N ARG A 363 -5.51 -8.70 -32.47
CA ARG A 363 -4.60 -9.27 -33.48
C ARG A 363 -3.99 -10.60 -33.01
N GLY A 364 -4.04 -11.56 -33.90
CA GLY A 364 -3.93 -12.99 -33.70
C GLY A 364 -2.51 -13.57 -33.58
N SER A 365 -1.69 -13.15 -32.66
CA SER A 365 -0.48 -13.88 -32.25
C SER A 365 -0.41 -13.98 -30.72
N ASP A 366 0.29 -14.98 -30.19
CA ASP A 366 0.40 -15.23 -28.75
C ASP A 366 1.07 -14.07 -27.99
N THR A 367 1.95 -13.30 -28.65
CA THR A 367 2.64 -12.14 -28.08
C THR A 367 2.38 -10.91 -28.93
N HIS A 368 1.94 -9.84 -28.30
CA HIS A 368 1.59 -8.59 -28.97
C HIS A 368 2.37 -7.41 -28.40
N GLU A 369 2.64 -6.43 -29.26
CA GLU A 369 3.17 -5.12 -28.86
C GLU A 369 2.30 -4.02 -29.46
N ILE A 370 1.82 -3.11 -28.60
CA ILE A 370 1.06 -1.93 -28.98
C ILE A 370 1.85 -0.69 -28.59
N LYS A 371 1.88 0.29 -29.46
CA LYS A 371 2.48 1.60 -29.12
C LYS A 371 1.59 2.32 -28.11
N ILE A 372 2.21 2.94 -27.11
CA ILE A 372 1.50 3.72 -26.10
C ILE A 372 0.67 4.84 -26.73
N VAL A 373 1.17 5.48 -27.81
CA VAL A 373 0.45 6.51 -28.55
C VAL A 373 -0.85 5.99 -29.17
N ASP A 374 -0.90 4.74 -29.61
CA ASP A 374 -2.12 4.16 -30.19
C ASP A 374 -3.18 3.91 -29.10
N ILE A 375 -2.76 3.57 -27.88
CA ILE A 375 -3.65 3.48 -26.70
C ILE A 375 -4.22 4.87 -26.37
N HIS A 376 -3.39 5.91 -26.34
CA HIS A 376 -3.86 7.28 -26.08
C HIS A 376 -4.80 7.81 -27.18
N ASN A 377 -4.58 7.42 -28.43
CA ASN A 377 -5.47 7.78 -29.54
C ASN A 377 -6.83 7.06 -29.47
N SER A 378 -6.90 5.91 -28.82
CA SER A 378 -8.15 5.15 -28.68
C SER A 378 -9.09 5.71 -27.62
N LYS A 379 -8.53 6.28 -26.53
CA LYS A 379 -9.29 6.88 -25.43
C LYS A 379 -8.44 7.90 -24.68
N ILE A 380 -9.05 9.01 -24.30
CA ILE A 380 -8.45 10.00 -23.40
C ILE A 380 -8.33 9.40 -22.01
N ILE A 381 -7.14 9.46 -21.41
CA ILE A 381 -6.86 8.99 -20.06
C ILE A 381 -6.81 10.18 -19.12
N SER A 382 -7.83 10.33 -18.29
CA SER A 382 -7.94 11.42 -17.31
C SER A 382 -7.51 11.00 -15.89
N SER A 383 -7.59 9.70 -15.58
CA SER A 383 -7.29 9.15 -14.26
C SER A 383 -6.44 7.87 -14.34
N TYR A 384 -5.76 7.55 -13.23
CA TYR A 384 -5.06 6.26 -13.07
C TYR A 384 -6.00 5.07 -13.25
N ARG A 385 -7.23 5.20 -12.78
CA ARG A 385 -8.26 4.17 -12.92
C ARG A 385 -8.54 3.85 -14.39
N GLU A 386 -8.74 4.87 -15.22
CA GLU A 386 -8.97 4.69 -16.66
C GLU A 386 -7.75 4.07 -17.34
N ALA A 387 -6.54 4.47 -16.96
CA ALA A 387 -5.31 3.83 -17.45
C ALA A 387 -5.27 2.34 -17.10
N PHE A 388 -5.66 1.97 -15.87
CA PHE A 388 -5.71 0.58 -15.44
C PHE A 388 -6.77 -0.24 -16.22
N GLU A 389 -7.93 0.34 -16.45
CA GLU A 389 -9.03 -0.30 -17.19
C GLU A 389 -8.70 -0.50 -18.68
N LEU A 390 -7.81 0.32 -19.25
CA LEU A 390 -7.33 0.20 -20.63
C LEU A 390 -6.24 -0.87 -20.82
N LEU A 391 -5.68 -1.42 -19.76
CA LEU A 391 -4.68 -2.50 -19.89
C LEU A 391 -5.35 -3.82 -20.28
N PRO A 392 -4.63 -4.73 -20.97
CA PRO A 392 -5.11 -6.08 -21.20
C PRO A 392 -5.48 -6.79 -19.88
N PRO A 393 -6.56 -7.63 -19.88
CA PRO A 393 -7.02 -8.32 -18.68
C PRO A 393 -5.96 -9.20 -18.04
N SER A 394 -6.19 -9.58 -16.76
CA SER A 394 -5.21 -10.32 -15.94
C SER A 394 -4.91 -11.75 -16.41
N PHE A 395 -5.52 -12.23 -17.48
CA PHE A 395 -5.12 -13.48 -18.13
C PHE A 395 -4.00 -13.26 -19.16
N TYR A 396 -3.58 -12.02 -19.38
CA TYR A 396 -2.34 -11.69 -20.05
C TYR A 396 -1.22 -11.40 -19.03
N ASP A 397 -0.01 -11.78 -19.38
CA ASP A 397 1.21 -11.21 -18.82
C ASP A 397 1.53 -9.95 -19.59
N ILE A 398 1.77 -8.84 -18.87
CA ILE A 398 2.00 -7.53 -19.48
C ILE A 398 3.34 -6.96 -19.03
N ASP A 399 3.97 -6.18 -19.90
CA ASP A 399 5.20 -5.43 -19.62
C ASP A 399 5.23 -4.14 -20.45
N VAL A 400 5.93 -3.12 -19.97
CA VAL A 400 6.12 -1.87 -20.71
C VAL A 400 7.55 -1.79 -21.20
N LEU A 401 7.70 -1.47 -22.48
CA LEU A 401 8.98 -1.19 -23.12
C LEU A 401 9.27 0.31 -23.09
N PHE A 402 10.41 0.65 -22.52
CA PHE A 402 10.90 2.02 -22.38
C PHE A 402 12.03 2.33 -23.34
N GLU A 403 12.14 3.58 -23.73
CA GLU A 403 13.22 4.13 -24.53
C GLU A 403 13.87 5.28 -23.77
N LYS A 404 15.22 5.34 -23.74
CA LYS A 404 15.94 6.43 -23.13
C LYS A 404 15.64 7.74 -23.84
N VAL A 405 15.30 8.76 -23.08
CA VAL A 405 15.11 10.13 -23.61
C VAL A 405 16.48 10.66 -24.02
N LYS A 406 16.67 10.99 -25.30
CA LYS A 406 17.94 11.57 -25.79
C LYS A 406 18.05 13.00 -25.27
N GLU A 407 19.17 13.33 -24.66
CA GLU A 407 19.59 14.71 -24.51
C GLU A 407 19.95 15.27 -25.90
N GLU A 408 19.51 16.46 -26.22
CA GLU A 408 19.61 17.08 -27.57
C GLU A 408 21.05 17.23 -28.13
N ASN A 409 22.09 16.88 -27.35
CA ASN A 409 23.48 17.17 -27.67
C ASN A 409 24.33 15.98 -28.16
N HIS A 410 23.77 14.79 -28.36
CA HIS A 410 24.56 13.66 -28.89
C HIS A 410 23.97 13.05 -30.15
N SER A 411 24.63 13.31 -31.27
CA SER A 411 24.33 12.79 -32.63
C SER A 411 24.71 11.31 -32.86
N ASP A 412 24.89 10.54 -31.81
CA ASP A 412 25.28 9.12 -31.92
C ASP A 412 24.04 8.27 -32.25
N LYS A 413 23.98 7.80 -33.49
CA LYS A 413 22.98 6.84 -34.02
C LYS A 413 23.15 5.42 -33.44
N ARG A 414 23.61 5.28 -32.20
CA ARG A 414 23.71 3.96 -31.57
C ARG A 414 22.33 3.48 -31.20
N GLN A 415 22.20 2.18 -31.26
CA GLN A 415 21.03 1.36 -30.96
C GLN A 415 20.19 1.96 -29.82
N VAL A 416 18.89 2.16 -30.06
CA VAL A 416 17.97 2.64 -29.04
C VAL A 416 17.92 1.59 -27.96
N ASP A 417 18.48 1.90 -26.79
CA ASP A 417 18.41 1.00 -25.64
C ASP A 417 16.95 0.91 -25.17
N HIS A 418 16.30 -0.17 -25.57
CA HIS A 418 15.00 -0.52 -25.05
C HIS A 418 15.18 -1.42 -23.83
N PHE A 419 14.54 -1.07 -22.73
CA PHE A 419 14.42 -1.95 -21.59
C PHE A 419 12.96 -2.06 -21.14
N SER A 420 12.67 -3.06 -20.31
CA SER A 420 11.33 -3.32 -19.78
C SER A 420 11.37 -3.47 -18.26
N PHE A 421 10.24 -3.42 -17.60
CA PHE A 421 10.19 -3.68 -16.16
C PHE A 421 10.79 -5.03 -15.79
N THR A 422 10.57 -6.06 -16.61
CA THR A 422 11.08 -7.41 -16.36
C THR A 422 12.60 -7.53 -16.54
N SER A 423 13.22 -6.63 -17.29
CA SER A 423 14.68 -6.60 -17.51
C SER A 423 15.46 -5.80 -16.45
N MET A 424 14.76 -5.13 -15.53
CA MET A 424 15.40 -4.34 -14.47
C MET A 424 16.11 -5.21 -13.44
N SER A 425 17.11 -4.62 -12.79
CA SER A 425 17.78 -5.23 -11.64
C SER A 425 16.80 -5.46 -10.47
N SER A 426 17.16 -6.35 -9.55
CA SER A 426 16.31 -6.65 -8.37
C SER A 426 16.06 -5.41 -7.50
N GLY A 427 17.06 -4.55 -7.32
CA GLY A 427 16.94 -3.32 -6.54
C GLY A 427 16.00 -2.30 -7.18
N GLU A 428 16.15 -2.05 -8.51
CA GLU A 428 15.24 -1.18 -9.25
C GLU A 428 13.81 -1.67 -9.20
N ARG A 429 13.59 -2.98 -9.39
CA ARG A 429 12.25 -3.59 -9.31
C ARG A 429 11.64 -3.43 -7.93
N GLN A 430 12.39 -3.69 -6.85
CA GLN A 430 11.87 -3.58 -5.49
C GLN A 430 11.43 -2.15 -5.17
N LEU A 431 12.24 -1.15 -5.54
CA LEU A 431 11.90 0.24 -5.34
C LEU A 431 10.62 0.63 -6.09
N LEU A 432 10.53 0.27 -7.37
CA LEU A 432 9.34 0.55 -8.18
C LEU A 432 8.10 -0.20 -7.69
N TYR A 433 8.26 -1.43 -7.19
CA TYR A 433 7.17 -2.20 -6.59
C TYR A 433 6.64 -1.53 -5.33
N SER A 434 7.55 -1.05 -4.47
CA SER A 434 7.18 -0.29 -3.27
C SER A 434 6.41 0.99 -3.63
N LEU A 435 6.95 1.79 -4.56
CA LEU A 435 6.29 3.00 -5.05
C LEU A 435 4.92 2.69 -5.67
N SER A 436 4.85 1.69 -6.55
CA SER A 436 3.59 1.33 -7.21
C SER A 436 2.55 0.84 -6.22
N SER A 437 2.95 0.13 -5.17
CA SER A 437 2.05 -0.33 -4.11
C SER A 437 1.47 0.84 -3.33
N VAL A 438 2.30 1.81 -2.92
CA VAL A 438 1.84 3.03 -2.24
C VAL A 438 0.82 3.78 -3.11
N LEU A 439 1.20 4.06 -4.36
CA LEU A 439 0.35 4.83 -5.28
C LEU A 439 -0.98 4.12 -5.57
N TYR A 440 -0.95 2.79 -5.74
CA TYR A 440 -2.13 1.96 -5.94
C TYR A 440 -3.08 2.01 -4.73
N HIS A 441 -2.55 1.86 -3.52
CA HIS A 441 -3.38 1.89 -2.31
C HIS A 441 -3.98 3.28 -2.07
N ILE A 442 -3.25 4.36 -2.33
CA ILE A 442 -3.79 5.72 -2.24
C ILE A 442 -4.94 5.92 -3.22
N GLN A 443 -4.80 5.50 -4.47
CA GLN A 443 -5.87 5.61 -5.48
C GLN A 443 -7.09 4.77 -5.12
N ASN A 444 -6.89 3.59 -4.54
CA ASN A 444 -8.00 2.76 -4.09
C ASN A 444 -8.72 3.38 -2.88
N LEU A 445 -7.97 3.90 -1.89
CA LEU A 445 -8.55 4.59 -0.73
C LEU A 445 -9.41 5.79 -1.14
N GLU A 446 -8.97 6.52 -2.16
CA GLU A 446 -9.73 7.63 -2.75
C GLU A 446 -11.08 7.18 -3.33
N SER A 447 -11.15 5.95 -3.85
CA SER A 447 -12.36 5.37 -4.43
C SER A 447 -13.30 4.71 -3.41
N VAL A 448 -12.91 4.67 -2.13
CA VAL A 448 -13.75 4.07 -1.08
C VAL A 448 -14.84 5.05 -0.67
N GLU A 449 -16.08 4.66 -0.88
CA GLU A 449 -17.26 5.37 -0.37
C GLU A 449 -17.65 4.85 1.01
N ASP A 450 -18.11 5.77 1.87
CA ASP A 450 -18.66 5.39 3.18
C ASP A 450 -19.95 4.59 2.98
N ASP A 451 -19.94 3.35 3.43
CA ASP A 451 -21.12 2.50 3.47
C ASP A 451 -21.27 1.85 4.85
N ALA A 452 -22.19 0.90 5.00
CA ALA A 452 -22.39 0.21 6.28
C ALA A 452 -21.12 -0.43 6.88
N CYS A 453 -20.04 -0.56 6.10
CA CYS A 453 -18.89 -1.38 6.44
C CYS A 453 -17.55 -0.76 6.13
N ARG A 454 -17.45 -0.03 5.04
CA ARG A 454 -16.24 0.68 4.62
C ARG A 454 -16.28 2.10 5.19
N ILE A 455 -15.10 2.61 5.49
CA ILE A 455 -14.87 3.95 5.99
C ILE A 455 -13.97 4.66 4.99
N SER A 456 -14.41 5.81 4.50
CA SER A 456 -13.59 6.69 3.68
C SER A 456 -12.64 7.47 4.58
N TYR A 457 -11.39 7.03 4.69
CA TYR A 457 -10.38 7.68 5.53
C TYR A 457 -9.85 8.96 4.87
N GLN A 458 -9.86 10.06 5.61
CA GLN A 458 -9.30 11.34 5.16
C GLN A 458 -7.80 11.49 5.40
N HIS A 459 -7.22 10.61 6.20
CA HIS A 459 -5.81 10.64 6.59
C HIS A 459 -5.17 9.28 6.31
N VAL A 460 -3.97 9.30 5.73
CA VAL A 460 -3.22 8.10 5.39
C VAL A 460 -1.88 8.13 6.09
N ASN A 461 -1.53 7.02 6.71
CA ASN A 461 -0.21 6.75 7.26
C ASN A 461 0.50 5.70 6.40
N ILE A 462 1.65 6.03 5.85
CA ILE A 462 2.47 5.13 5.04
C ILE A 462 3.69 4.78 5.86
N VAL A 463 3.89 3.49 6.11
CA VAL A 463 5.08 2.97 6.79
C VAL A 463 5.94 2.23 5.78
N LEU A 464 7.15 2.72 5.57
CA LEU A 464 8.13 2.17 4.65
C LEU A 464 9.30 1.61 5.46
N ASP A 465 9.32 0.29 5.61
CA ASP A 465 10.33 -0.39 6.42
C ASP A 465 11.38 -1.02 5.51
N GLU A 466 12.59 -0.44 5.52
CA GLU A 466 13.77 -0.86 4.76
C GLU A 466 13.49 -1.05 3.24
N VAL A 467 12.68 -0.16 2.65
CA VAL A 467 12.30 -0.27 1.23
C VAL A 467 13.45 -0.03 0.26
N GLU A 468 14.54 0.57 0.75
CA GLU A 468 15.77 0.84 0.00
C GLU A 468 16.71 -0.35 -0.09
N LEU A 469 16.42 -1.47 0.56
CA LEU A 469 17.25 -2.68 0.49
C LEU A 469 17.51 -3.06 -0.96
N TYR A 470 18.77 -3.39 -1.26
CA TYR A 470 19.28 -3.72 -2.61
C TYR A 470 19.28 -2.57 -3.62
N SER A 471 18.82 -1.36 -3.27
CA SER A 471 18.82 -0.21 -4.18
C SER A 471 20.19 0.44 -4.25
N HIS A 472 20.60 0.82 -5.47
CA HIS A 472 21.82 1.60 -5.67
C HIS A 472 21.72 2.95 -4.93
N PRO A 473 22.81 3.49 -4.36
CA PRO A 473 22.83 4.77 -3.64
C PRO A 473 22.15 5.92 -4.38
N GLU A 474 22.27 5.99 -5.70
CA GLU A 474 21.61 7.03 -6.49
C GLU A 474 20.08 6.99 -6.39
N TYR A 475 19.49 5.81 -6.40
CA TYR A 475 18.03 5.66 -6.20
C TYR A 475 17.59 5.97 -4.76
N GLN A 476 18.46 5.68 -3.78
CA GLN A 476 18.20 6.06 -2.39
C GLN A 476 18.21 7.58 -2.22
N ARG A 477 19.13 8.27 -2.90
CA ARG A 477 19.27 9.74 -2.90
C ARG A 477 18.04 10.45 -3.47
N THR A 478 17.40 9.90 -4.49
CA THR A 478 16.24 10.51 -5.15
C THR A 478 14.90 10.02 -4.60
N PHE A 479 14.92 9.06 -3.69
CA PHE A 479 13.72 8.33 -3.27
C PHE A 479 12.57 9.22 -2.78
N ILE A 480 12.84 10.15 -1.87
CA ILE A 480 11.81 11.03 -1.29
C ILE A 480 11.27 11.97 -2.37
N ALA A 481 12.14 12.59 -3.16
CA ALA A 481 11.73 13.45 -4.27
C ALA A 481 10.87 12.69 -5.29
N ASP A 482 11.30 11.50 -5.65
CA ASP A 482 10.60 10.62 -6.59
C ASP A 482 9.21 10.19 -6.07
N LEU A 483 9.09 9.90 -4.78
CA LEU A 483 7.82 9.56 -4.14
C LEU A 483 6.87 10.76 -4.15
N LEU A 484 7.34 11.94 -3.73
CA LEU A 484 6.55 13.17 -3.67
C LEU A 484 6.09 13.62 -5.08
N ASP A 485 6.97 13.55 -6.07
CA ASP A 485 6.63 13.89 -7.45
C ASP A 485 5.52 12.97 -7.97
N ARG A 486 5.63 11.67 -7.77
CA ARG A 486 4.61 10.71 -8.21
C ARG A 486 3.29 10.86 -7.46
N LEU A 487 3.32 11.16 -6.17
CA LEU A 487 2.13 11.52 -5.40
C LEU A 487 1.49 12.80 -5.97
N SER A 488 2.30 13.77 -6.38
CA SER A 488 1.81 15.00 -7.02
C SER A 488 1.12 14.74 -8.36
N TRP A 489 1.60 13.77 -9.13
CA TRP A 489 1.06 13.44 -10.45
C TRP A 489 -0.22 12.61 -10.39
N LEU A 490 -0.49 11.94 -9.27
CA LEU A 490 -1.73 11.17 -9.09
C LEU A 490 -3.00 12.04 -9.07
N GLU A 491 -2.85 13.36 -8.92
CA GLU A 491 -3.99 14.26 -8.80
C GLU A 491 -5.00 13.79 -7.73
N ILE A 492 -4.47 13.42 -6.55
CA ILE A 492 -5.28 12.96 -5.42
C ILE A 492 -6.40 13.97 -5.18
N SER A 493 -7.64 13.52 -5.24
CA SER A 493 -8.83 14.33 -4.96
C SER A 493 -9.31 14.14 -3.52
N ASN A 494 -10.42 14.73 -3.14
CA ASN A 494 -11.08 14.40 -1.89
C ASN A 494 -11.44 12.89 -1.85
N PRO A 495 -11.28 12.16 -0.71
CA PRO A 495 -11.29 12.77 0.63
C PRO A 495 -9.93 12.95 1.29
N ILE A 496 -8.80 12.54 0.71
CA ILE A 496 -7.50 12.50 1.41
C ILE A 496 -6.98 13.91 1.69
N LYS A 497 -6.96 14.30 2.97
CA LYS A 497 -6.50 15.61 3.46
C LYS A 497 -5.03 15.61 3.87
N SER A 498 -4.51 14.49 4.36
CA SER A 498 -3.11 14.39 4.77
C SER A 498 -2.52 13.00 4.58
N ILE A 499 -1.21 12.98 4.34
CA ILE A 499 -0.40 11.77 4.20
C ILE A 499 0.79 11.91 5.16
N ASN A 500 0.89 11.02 6.14
CA ASN A 500 2.06 10.86 6.97
C ASN A 500 2.92 9.72 6.42
N ILE A 501 4.22 9.93 6.29
CA ILE A 501 5.18 8.92 5.84
C ILE A 501 6.16 8.67 6.98
N LEU A 502 6.17 7.45 7.51
CA LEU A 502 7.13 6.98 8.48
C LEU A 502 8.11 6.04 7.80
N LEU A 503 9.37 6.46 7.71
CA LEU A 503 10.46 5.69 7.16
C LEU A 503 11.22 4.95 8.26
N VAL A 504 11.58 3.71 8.04
CA VAL A 504 12.60 3.01 8.81
C VAL A 504 13.71 2.66 7.85
N THR A 505 14.90 3.21 8.05
CA THR A 505 15.97 3.11 7.06
C THR A 505 17.36 3.03 7.69
N HIS A 506 18.26 2.42 6.95
CA HIS A 506 19.71 2.44 7.16
C HIS A 506 20.45 3.30 6.13
N SER A 507 19.72 4.06 5.29
CA SER A 507 20.31 4.87 4.24
C SER A 507 20.61 6.30 4.70
N PRO A 508 21.88 6.71 4.72
CA PRO A 508 22.24 8.11 4.97
C PRO A 508 21.77 9.04 3.84
N PHE A 509 21.60 8.51 2.63
CA PHE A 509 21.08 9.28 1.49
C PHE A 509 19.62 9.69 1.71
N ILE A 510 18.77 8.78 2.19
CA ILE A 510 17.38 9.09 2.53
C ILE A 510 17.33 10.09 3.68
N LEU A 511 18.21 9.94 4.70
CA LEU A 511 18.25 10.85 5.83
C LEU A 511 18.66 12.28 5.44
N SER A 512 19.43 12.45 4.37
CA SER A 512 19.83 13.79 3.89
C SER A 512 18.66 14.64 3.38
N ASP A 513 17.49 14.04 3.16
CA ASP A 513 16.25 14.72 2.78
C ASP A 513 15.30 14.96 3.96
N ILE A 514 15.68 14.55 5.19
CA ILE A 514 14.82 14.63 6.38
C ILE A 514 15.45 15.55 7.44
N PRO A 515 14.71 16.55 7.94
CA PRO A 515 15.20 17.38 9.03
C PRO A 515 15.52 16.55 10.29
N LYS A 516 16.60 16.87 10.96
CA LYS A 516 17.04 16.20 12.19
C LYS A 516 15.91 16.08 13.24
N ASN A 517 15.07 17.08 13.34
CA ASN A 517 13.96 17.10 14.30
C ASN A 517 12.84 16.08 13.98
N ASN A 518 12.81 15.53 12.77
CA ASN A 518 11.84 14.53 12.34
C ASN A 518 12.43 13.11 12.37
N ILE A 519 13.53 12.90 13.11
CA ILE A 519 14.22 11.61 13.16
C ILE A 519 14.25 11.11 14.60
N LEU A 520 13.71 9.92 14.83
CA LEU A 520 13.90 9.14 16.04
C LEU A 520 15.20 8.34 15.93
N TYR A 521 16.18 8.65 16.73
CA TYR A 521 17.43 7.92 16.83
C TYR A 521 17.34 6.87 17.95
N LEU A 522 17.59 5.60 17.60
CA LEU A 522 17.58 4.48 18.54
C LEU A 522 18.99 3.92 18.76
N LYS A 523 19.39 3.86 20.01
CA LYS A 523 20.63 3.20 20.45
C LYS A 523 20.30 2.21 21.56
N ASP A 524 20.62 0.93 21.35
CA ASP A 524 20.48 -0.13 22.35
C ASP A 524 19.07 -0.24 22.99
N GLY A 525 18.04 0.09 22.22
CA GLY A 525 16.64 0.08 22.67
C GLY A 525 16.15 1.39 23.26
N GLU A 526 16.99 2.40 23.36
CA GLU A 526 16.66 3.71 23.94
C GLU A 526 16.58 4.80 22.87
N ALA A 527 15.63 5.72 23.03
CA ALA A 527 15.55 6.91 22.21
C ALA A 527 16.66 7.89 22.63
N VAL A 528 17.46 8.36 21.67
CA VAL A 528 18.43 9.41 21.89
C VAL A 528 17.69 10.76 21.89
N ILE A 529 17.43 11.29 23.07
CA ILE A 529 16.65 12.53 23.27
C ILE A 529 17.51 13.77 22.99
N ASP A 530 18.76 13.77 23.46
CA ASP A 530 19.68 14.90 23.22
C ASP A 530 20.41 14.70 21.89
N THR A 531 19.90 15.33 20.86
CA THR A 531 20.49 15.38 19.52
C THR A 531 21.20 16.70 19.22
N SER A 532 21.48 17.54 20.25
CA SER A 532 22.09 18.86 20.06
C SER A 532 23.43 18.80 19.35
N SER A 533 24.23 17.77 19.64
CA SER A 533 25.54 17.53 19.02
C SER A 533 25.45 16.92 17.63
N PHE A 534 24.28 16.43 17.19
CA PHE A 534 24.14 15.80 15.88
C PHE A 534 24.08 16.85 14.77
N VAL A 535 24.67 16.52 13.62
CA VAL A 535 24.60 17.36 12.42
C VAL A 535 23.14 17.53 11.99
N ASN A 536 22.80 18.69 11.43
CA ASN A 536 21.53 18.85 10.76
C ASN A 536 21.53 17.95 9.51
N THR A 537 20.67 16.95 9.46
CA THR A 537 20.67 15.93 8.40
C THR A 537 20.22 16.48 7.06
N LEU A 538 19.31 17.46 7.05
CA LEU A 538 18.77 18.04 5.81
C LEU A 538 19.88 18.74 5.01
N GLY A 539 20.22 18.19 3.85
CA GLY A 539 21.29 18.68 2.98
C GLY A 539 22.70 18.40 3.47
N ALA A 540 22.89 17.57 4.51
CA ALA A 540 24.20 17.24 5.05
C ALA A 540 24.99 16.26 4.17
N ASN A 541 26.32 16.26 4.37
CA ASN A 541 27.19 15.27 3.76
C ASN A 541 26.89 13.87 4.32
N VAL A 542 26.84 12.88 3.43
CA VAL A 542 26.55 11.48 3.78
C VAL A 542 27.52 10.91 4.81
N ASN A 543 28.81 11.29 4.76
CA ASN A 543 29.81 10.82 5.73
C ASN A 543 29.53 11.33 7.16
N ASP A 544 29.09 12.59 7.28
CA ASP A 544 28.74 13.16 8.58
C ASP A 544 27.50 12.48 9.16
N ILE A 545 26.49 12.19 8.32
CA ILE A 545 25.31 11.44 8.70
C ILE A 545 25.66 10.02 9.15
N LEU A 546 26.53 9.31 8.41
CA LEU A 546 26.94 7.96 8.76
C LEU A 546 27.60 7.90 10.14
N HIS A 547 28.50 8.83 10.44
CA HIS A 547 29.20 8.86 11.72
C HIS A 547 28.27 9.01 12.91
N GLN A 548 27.33 9.92 12.81
CA GLN A 548 26.49 10.31 13.95
C GLN A 548 25.17 9.54 14.03
N SER A 549 24.47 9.40 12.89
CA SER A 549 23.11 8.84 12.89
C SER A 549 23.09 7.30 12.97
N PHE A 550 24.18 6.63 12.56
CA PHE A 550 24.27 5.18 12.58
C PHE A 550 25.20 4.63 13.66
N PHE A 551 25.73 5.52 14.54
CA PHE A 551 26.56 5.14 15.70
C PHE A 551 27.76 4.25 15.32
N LEU A 552 28.47 4.62 14.25
CA LEU A 552 29.70 3.94 13.83
C LEU A 552 30.84 4.30 14.78
N GLU A 553 31.27 3.36 15.62
CA GLU A 553 32.27 3.59 16.69
C GLU A 553 33.71 3.43 16.18
N ASN A 554 33.91 2.61 15.14
CA ASN A 554 35.24 2.20 14.68
C ASN A 554 35.67 2.83 13.33
N GLY A 555 35.04 3.95 12.92
CA GLY A 555 35.35 4.63 11.67
C GLY A 555 34.69 4.03 10.42
N PHE A 556 35.18 4.42 9.23
CA PHE A 556 34.56 4.10 7.93
C PHE A 556 35.36 3.08 7.10
N MET A 557 36.44 2.54 7.67
CA MET A 557 37.28 1.55 6.97
C MET A 557 36.95 0.13 7.46
N GLY A 558 37.10 -0.85 6.56
CA GLY A 558 36.96 -2.25 6.94
C GLY A 558 38.06 -2.66 7.94
N GLU A 559 37.75 -3.57 8.87
CA GLU A 559 38.64 -3.98 9.97
C GLU A 559 39.86 -4.80 9.53
N ASN A 560 39.96 -5.18 8.25
CA ASN A 560 41.09 -5.98 7.70
C ASN A 560 42.23 -5.13 7.11
N ILE A 561 42.36 -3.85 7.46
CA ILE A 561 43.44 -2.96 7.04
C ILE A 561 44.27 -2.53 8.24
#